data_52a9edacd7abba40401749587da8c368
#
_entry.id   52a9edacd7abba40401749587da8c368
#
_cell.length_a   1.000
_cell.length_b   1.000
_cell.length_c   1.000
_cell.angle_alpha   90.00
_cell.angle_beta   90.00
_cell.angle_gamma   90.00
#
_symmetry.space_group_name_H-M   'P 1'
#
loop_
_entity.id
_entity.type
_entity.pdbx_description
1 polymer ?
#
loop_
_entity_poly.entity_id
_entity_poly.type
_entity_poly.pdbx_seq_one_letter_code
_entity_poly.pdbx_strand_id
1 'polypeptide(L)'
;QLGLHLHGSLKAGETVFVNGGTGGVGAAVVQLAKAAGASVIATVGSDEKKSLCESWGADCVLNYRDSDLDDQIRAFTEKSSGLHVWFETQREPTPDRTIALMSPRGRIIFMAGRTARPEFPVGPFYVKDLRLHGFAMFNASSDEQRVAADAINALAVQGSWQPQIGRTFALAEAAAAHQLQEDNTLNGQGTLAGKIVLRP
;
A
#
# COMPACT_ATOMS: atom_id res chain seq x y z
N GLN A 1 -9.56 -1.73 2.10
CA GLN A 1 -10.81 -1.99 1.37
C GLN A 1 -11.33 -0.70 0.70
N LEU A 2 -11.56 0.39 1.43
CA LEU A 2 -12.03 1.66 0.86
C LEU A 2 -11.13 2.15 -0.30
N GLY A 3 -9.80 2.24 -0.08
CA GLY A 3 -8.88 2.71 -1.10
C GLY A 3 -8.81 1.83 -2.35
N LEU A 4 -8.81 0.50 -2.19
CA LEU A 4 -8.71 -0.42 -3.33
C LEU A 4 -10.01 -0.57 -4.12
N HIS A 5 -11.13 -0.75 -3.43
CA HIS A 5 -12.40 -1.11 -4.08
C HIS A 5 -13.31 0.10 -4.30
N LEU A 6 -13.55 0.93 -3.29
CA LEU A 6 -14.42 2.10 -3.46
C LEU A 6 -13.77 3.15 -4.36
N HIS A 7 -12.55 3.58 -4.06
CA HIS A 7 -11.86 4.64 -4.82
C HIS A 7 -11.08 4.09 -6.02
N GLY A 8 -10.36 2.99 -5.83
CA GLY A 8 -9.50 2.38 -6.86
C GLY A 8 -10.26 1.52 -7.85
N SER A 9 -11.49 1.10 -7.53
CA SER A 9 -12.30 0.19 -8.38
C SER A 9 -11.49 -0.97 -8.93
N LEU A 10 -10.66 -1.59 -8.06
CA LEU A 10 -9.75 -2.68 -8.41
C LEU A 10 -10.50 -3.87 -9.01
N LYS A 11 -9.98 -4.42 -10.10
CA LYS A 11 -10.51 -5.59 -10.79
C LYS A 11 -9.52 -6.74 -10.77
N ALA A 12 -10.02 -7.96 -10.84
CA ALA A 12 -9.20 -9.13 -11.03
C ALA A 12 -8.37 -9.02 -12.34
N GLY A 13 -7.13 -9.50 -12.28
CA GLY A 13 -6.18 -9.43 -13.39
C GLY A 13 -5.44 -8.08 -13.53
N GLU A 14 -5.80 -7.05 -12.77
CA GLU A 14 -5.05 -5.80 -12.75
C GLU A 14 -3.76 -5.91 -11.93
N THR A 15 -2.80 -5.02 -12.19
CA THR A 15 -1.55 -4.94 -11.43
C THR A 15 -1.60 -3.77 -10.45
N VAL A 16 -1.40 -4.08 -9.17
CA VAL A 16 -1.35 -3.10 -8.07
C VAL A 16 0.09 -2.92 -7.61
N PHE A 17 0.53 -1.68 -7.49
CA PHE A 17 1.77 -1.33 -6.83
C PHE A 17 1.48 -0.78 -5.42
N VAL A 18 2.14 -1.36 -4.42
CA VAL A 18 2.00 -0.97 -3.01
C VAL A 18 3.30 -0.36 -2.54
N ASN A 19 3.35 0.96 -2.45
CA ASN A 19 4.53 1.65 -1.94
C ASN A 19 4.58 1.53 -0.41
N GLY A 20 5.50 0.70 0.10
CA GLY A 20 5.62 0.39 1.53
C GLY A 20 4.80 -0.83 1.98
N GLY A 21 4.99 -1.97 1.32
CA GLY A 21 4.24 -3.23 1.52
C GLY A 21 4.28 -3.80 2.93
N THR A 22 5.34 -3.57 3.71
CA THR A 22 5.45 -4.09 5.09
C THR A 22 4.92 -3.16 6.18
N GLY A 23 4.46 -1.96 5.80
CA GLY A 23 3.77 -1.07 6.74
C GLY A 23 2.41 -1.61 7.16
N GLY A 24 1.86 -1.07 8.26
CA GLY A 24 0.58 -1.54 8.78
C GLY A 24 -0.63 -1.36 7.84
N VAL A 25 -0.55 -0.45 6.86
CA VAL A 25 -1.52 -0.32 5.77
C VAL A 25 -1.11 -1.19 4.60
N GLY A 26 0.17 -1.14 4.19
CA GLY A 26 0.68 -1.88 3.04
C GLY A 26 0.44 -3.39 3.14
N ALA A 27 0.69 -3.99 4.30
CA ALA A 27 0.43 -5.41 4.55
C ALA A 27 -1.05 -5.81 4.31
N ALA A 28 -1.98 -4.92 4.68
CA ALA A 28 -3.40 -5.13 4.41
C ALA A 28 -3.73 -4.94 2.92
N VAL A 29 -3.13 -3.95 2.27
CA VAL A 29 -3.34 -3.68 0.83
C VAL A 29 -2.84 -4.86 -0.01
N VAL A 30 -1.67 -5.41 0.28
CA VAL A 30 -1.12 -6.59 -0.41
C VAL A 30 -2.12 -7.74 -0.36
N GLN A 31 -2.56 -8.13 0.83
CA GLN A 31 -3.48 -9.26 1.01
C GLN A 31 -4.84 -9.02 0.34
N LEU A 32 -5.42 -7.83 0.51
CA LEU A 32 -6.72 -7.49 -0.07
C LEU A 32 -6.66 -7.43 -1.60
N ALA A 33 -5.57 -6.93 -2.18
CA ALA A 33 -5.37 -6.93 -3.62
C ALA A 33 -5.23 -8.36 -4.18
N LYS A 34 -4.48 -9.22 -3.48
CA LYS A 34 -4.38 -10.65 -3.85
C LYS A 34 -5.72 -11.35 -3.76
N ALA A 35 -6.48 -11.15 -2.69
CA ALA A 35 -7.82 -11.72 -2.55
C ALA A 35 -8.79 -11.25 -3.64
N ALA A 36 -8.58 -10.06 -4.21
CA ALA A 36 -9.32 -9.55 -5.37
C ALA A 36 -8.84 -10.12 -6.72
N GLY A 37 -7.84 -10.99 -6.74
CA GLY A 37 -7.29 -11.58 -7.97
C GLY A 37 -6.34 -10.66 -8.75
N ALA A 38 -5.75 -9.67 -8.11
CA ALA A 38 -4.76 -8.80 -8.71
C ALA A 38 -3.35 -9.39 -8.66
N SER A 39 -2.48 -8.96 -9.58
CA SER A 39 -1.03 -9.10 -9.44
C SER A 39 -0.50 -7.96 -8.57
N VAL A 40 0.37 -8.26 -7.60
CA VAL A 40 0.83 -7.29 -6.61
C VAL A 40 2.34 -7.14 -6.65
N ILE A 41 2.79 -5.92 -6.92
CA ILE A 41 4.16 -5.47 -6.66
C ILE A 41 4.16 -4.70 -5.35
N ALA A 42 5.07 -5.00 -4.44
CA ALA A 42 5.22 -4.25 -3.20
C ALA A 42 6.67 -3.81 -2.98
N THR A 43 6.86 -2.66 -2.34
CA THR A 43 8.21 -2.24 -1.94
C THR A 43 8.45 -2.44 -0.46
N VAL A 44 9.69 -2.75 -0.13
CA VAL A 44 10.20 -2.90 1.25
C VAL A 44 11.47 -2.08 1.45
N GLY A 45 11.84 -1.83 2.70
CA GLY A 45 13.01 -1.03 3.04
C GLY A 45 14.30 -1.83 3.27
N SER A 46 14.22 -3.16 3.25
CA SER A 46 15.37 -4.05 3.35
C SER A 46 15.04 -5.42 2.78
N ASP A 47 16.05 -6.15 2.36
CA ASP A 47 15.87 -7.46 1.71
C ASP A 47 15.32 -8.52 2.67
N GLU A 48 15.62 -8.41 3.96
CA GLU A 48 15.08 -9.33 4.99
C GLU A 48 13.55 -9.27 5.09
N LYS A 49 12.93 -8.19 4.61
CA LYS A 49 11.48 -8.02 4.60
C LYS A 49 10.82 -8.55 3.33
N LYS A 50 11.58 -8.93 2.31
CA LYS A 50 11.02 -9.44 1.03
C LYS A 50 10.20 -10.69 1.26
N SER A 51 10.80 -11.71 1.89
CA SER A 51 10.13 -13.00 2.15
C SER A 51 8.84 -12.84 2.97
N LEU A 52 8.83 -11.89 3.91
CA LEU A 52 7.63 -11.59 4.69
C LEU A 52 6.50 -11.05 3.80
N CYS A 53 6.82 -10.10 2.93
CA CYS A 53 5.84 -9.50 2.02
C CYS A 53 5.34 -10.51 0.97
N GLU A 54 6.22 -11.39 0.47
CA GLU A 54 5.88 -12.51 -0.40
C GLU A 54 4.93 -13.50 0.29
N SER A 55 5.16 -13.79 1.58
CA SER A 55 4.29 -14.68 2.35
C SER A 55 2.86 -14.14 2.50
N TRP A 56 2.66 -12.83 2.34
CA TRP A 56 1.34 -12.20 2.30
C TRP A 56 0.72 -12.17 0.91
N GLY A 57 1.40 -12.73 -0.08
CA GLY A 57 0.92 -12.94 -1.43
C GLY A 57 1.39 -11.91 -2.46
N ALA A 58 2.37 -11.06 -2.15
CA ALA A 58 2.96 -10.21 -3.19
C ALA A 58 3.67 -11.06 -4.25
N ASP A 59 3.40 -10.81 -5.52
CA ASP A 59 3.99 -11.55 -6.65
C ASP A 59 5.42 -11.06 -6.98
N CYS A 60 5.71 -9.81 -6.63
CA CYS A 60 7.02 -9.20 -6.80
C CYS A 60 7.30 -8.27 -5.62
N VAL A 61 8.44 -8.45 -4.95
CA VAL A 61 8.85 -7.60 -3.83
C VAL A 61 10.20 -6.98 -4.13
N LEU A 62 10.22 -5.64 -4.17
CA LEU A 62 11.36 -4.84 -4.54
C LEU A 62 11.84 -4.01 -3.36
N ASN A 63 13.15 -3.81 -3.28
CA ASN A 63 13.69 -2.88 -2.29
C ASN A 63 13.63 -1.46 -2.87
N TYR A 64 12.96 -0.53 -2.20
CA TYR A 64 12.83 0.84 -2.70
C TYR A 64 14.15 1.63 -2.75
N ARG A 65 15.24 1.04 -2.21
CA ARG A 65 16.59 1.62 -2.26
C ARG A 65 17.39 1.16 -3.49
N ASP A 66 16.87 0.19 -4.24
CA ASP A 66 17.54 -0.29 -5.45
C ASP A 66 17.52 0.80 -6.53
N SER A 67 18.66 1.03 -7.16
CA SER A 67 18.82 2.08 -8.19
C SER A 67 18.07 1.76 -9.49
N ASP A 68 17.75 0.51 -9.73
CA ASP A 68 17.04 0.00 -10.92
C ASP A 68 15.57 -0.35 -10.62
N LEU A 69 15.01 0.16 -9.53
CA LEU A 69 13.64 -0.14 -9.08
C LEU A 69 12.60 0.10 -10.18
N ASP A 70 12.69 1.19 -10.92
CA ASP A 70 11.74 1.50 -11.97
C ASP A 70 11.84 0.55 -13.16
N ASP A 71 13.03 0.09 -13.49
CA ASP A 71 13.25 -0.90 -14.56
C ASP A 71 12.70 -2.27 -14.16
N GLN A 72 12.85 -2.67 -12.89
CA GLN A 72 12.25 -3.88 -12.36
C GLN A 72 10.71 -3.81 -12.40
N ILE A 73 10.10 -2.67 -12.06
CA ILE A 73 8.65 -2.46 -12.18
C ILE A 73 8.21 -2.55 -13.65
N ARG A 74 8.94 -1.90 -14.58
CA ARG A 74 8.64 -1.96 -16.03
C ARG A 74 8.72 -3.39 -16.56
N ALA A 75 9.76 -4.13 -16.21
CA ALA A 75 9.93 -5.52 -16.60
C ALA A 75 8.75 -6.40 -16.13
N PHE A 76 8.31 -6.23 -14.90
CA PHE A 76 7.16 -6.97 -14.35
C PHE A 76 5.85 -6.59 -15.06
N THR A 77 5.69 -5.32 -15.45
CA THR A 77 4.46 -4.79 -16.03
C THR A 77 4.48 -4.72 -17.57
N GLU A 78 5.48 -5.29 -18.24
CA GLU A 78 5.62 -5.23 -19.68
C GLU A 78 4.34 -5.65 -20.42
N LYS A 79 3.74 -6.77 -20.01
CA LYS A 79 2.52 -7.32 -20.63
C LYS A 79 1.25 -6.52 -20.32
N SER A 80 1.25 -5.73 -19.24
CA SER A 80 0.11 -4.91 -18.82
C SER A 80 0.22 -3.43 -19.22
N SER A 81 1.28 -3.07 -19.94
CA SER A 81 1.57 -1.68 -20.34
C SER A 81 1.68 -0.71 -19.15
N GLY A 82 2.06 -1.19 -17.97
CA GLY A 82 2.24 -0.42 -16.75
C GLY A 82 1.32 -0.84 -15.60
N LEU A 83 1.29 -0.02 -14.57
CA LEU A 83 0.54 -0.26 -13.34
C LEU A 83 -0.91 0.22 -13.47
N HIS A 84 -1.87 -0.59 -13.07
CA HIS A 84 -3.29 -0.23 -13.08
C HIS A 84 -3.70 0.55 -11.83
N VAL A 85 -3.15 0.19 -10.67
CA VAL A 85 -3.39 0.90 -9.40
C VAL A 85 -2.06 1.15 -8.69
N TRP A 86 -1.81 2.40 -8.33
CA TRP A 86 -0.73 2.78 -7.42
C TRP A 86 -1.31 3.11 -6.06
N PHE A 87 -0.91 2.39 -5.04
CA PHE A 87 -1.34 2.65 -3.67
C PHE A 87 -0.20 3.27 -2.88
N GLU A 88 -0.30 4.58 -2.60
CA GLU A 88 0.74 5.35 -1.96
C GLU A 88 0.56 5.39 -0.45
N THR A 89 1.53 4.86 0.29
CA THR A 89 1.58 4.90 1.75
C THR A 89 2.76 5.71 2.28
N GLN A 90 3.62 6.22 1.40
CA GLN A 90 4.79 7.00 1.79
C GLN A 90 4.44 8.46 2.05
N ARG A 91 5.27 9.12 2.87
CA ARG A 91 5.06 10.51 3.27
C ARG A 91 5.44 11.51 2.19
N GLU A 92 6.37 11.14 1.33
CA GLU A 92 6.89 11.96 0.23
C GLU A 92 6.56 11.29 -1.11
N PRO A 93 5.35 11.52 -1.66
CA PRO A 93 4.97 10.98 -2.95
C PRO A 93 5.78 11.64 -4.08
N THR A 94 6.05 10.87 -5.13
CA THR A 94 6.78 11.31 -6.32
C THR A 94 5.89 11.19 -7.57
N PRO A 95 5.02 12.19 -7.87
CA PRO A 95 4.03 12.10 -8.94
C PRO A 95 4.64 11.83 -10.32
N ASP A 96 5.79 12.44 -10.66
CA ASP A 96 6.47 12.21 -11.94
C ASP A 96 6.77 10.72 -12.15
N ARG A 97 7.42 10.10 -11.20
CA ARG A 97 7.73 8.68 -11.22
C ARG A 97 6.46 7.83 -11.25
N THR A 98 5.49 8.13 -10.37
CA THR A 98 4.24 7.39 -10.31
C THR A 98 3.52 7.42 -11.66
N ILE A 99 3.32 8.61 -12.24
CA ILE A 99 2.62 8.80 -13.51
C ILE A 99 3.37 8.11 -14.67
N ALA A 100 4.71 8.15 -14.66
CA ALA A 100 5.52 7.51 -15.70
C ALA A 100 5.31 5.98 -15.73
N LEU A 101 5.09 5.35 -14.59
CA LEU A 101 4.92 3.89 -14.43
C LEU A 101 3.47 3.40 -14.59
N MET A 102 2.49 4.31 -14.60
CA MET A 102 1.08 3.95 -14.75
C MET A 102 0.72 3.52 -16.17
N SER A 103 -0.14 2.53 -16.28
CA SER A 103 -0.86 2.22 -17.51
C SER A 103 -1.91 3.30 -17.85
N PRO A 104 -2.34 3.43 -19.12
CA PRO A 104 -3.48 4.28 -19.45
C PRO A 104 -4.71 3.93 -18.60
N ARG A 105 -5.45 4.95 -18.18
CA ARG A 105 -6.63 4.86 -17.30
C ARG A 105 -6.36 4.29 -15.92
N GLY A 106 -5.09 4.26 -15.49
CA GLY A 106 -4.69 3.85 -14.15
C GLY A 106 -5.23 4.77 -13.06
N ARG A 107 -5.22 4.27 -11.83
CA ARG A 107 -5.70 4.98 -10.64
C ARG A 107 -4.59 5.10 -9.62
N ILE A 108 -4.39 6.30 -9.11
CA ILE A 108 -3.42 6.62 -8.08
C ILE A 108 -4.20 6.93 -6.80
N ILE A 109 -3.89 6.23 -5.72
CA ILE A 109 -4.56 6.37 -4.43
C ILE A 109 -3.59 7.00 -3.44
N PHE A 110 -3.85 8.23 -3.02
CA PHE A 110 -3.10 8.92 -1.98
C PHE A 110 -3.83 8.88 -0.64
N MET A 111 -3.14 8.38 0.39
CA MET A 111 -3.64 8.41 1.76
C MET A 111 -2.56 8.81 2.78
N ALA A 112 -1.42 9.26 2.31
CA ALA A 112 -0.29 9.73 3.11
C ALA A 112 0.27 11.04 2.51
N GLY A 113 1.30 11.62 3.14
CA GLY A 113 1.92 12.85 2.63
C GLY A 113 1.20 14.13 3.07
N ARG A 114 0.73 14.20 4.33
CA ARG A 114 -0.07 15.35 4.84
C ARG A 114 0.54 16.72 4.59
N THR A 115 1.85 16.85 4.66
CA THR A 115 2.59 18.11 4.47
C THR A 115 3.30 18.19 3.14
N ALA A 116 3.28 17.12 2.34
CA ALA A 116 3.97 17.08 1.05
C ALA A 116 3.39 18.11 0.06
N ARG A 117 4.28 18.66 -0.77
CA ARG A 117 3.94 19.63 -1.82
C ARG A 117 4.74 19.29 -3.09
N PRO A 118 4.53 18.09 -3.66
CA PRO A 118 5.27 17.69 -4.85
C PRO A 118 4.85 18.48 -6.08
N GLU A 119 5.76 18.64 -7.03
CA GLU A 119 5.41 19.04 -8.39
C GLU A 119 4.52 17.97 -9.04
N PHE A 120 3.61 18.40 -9.91
CA PHE A 120 2.66 17.51 -10.56
C PHE A 120 2.70 17.63 -12.08
N PRO A 121 3.09 16.60 -12.83
CA PRO A 121 3.23 16.63 -14.28
C PRO A 121 1.86 16.48 -14.96
N VAL A 122 1.16 17.59 -15.15
CA VAL A 122 -0.23 17.63 -15.68
C VAL A 122 -0.33 17.02 -17.07
N GLY A 123 0.63 17.28 -17.97
CA GLY A 123 0.63 16.76 -19.34
C GLY A 123 0.61 15.24 -19.41
N PRO A 124 1.63 14.55 -18.88
CA PRO A 124 1.64 13.09 -18.80
C PRO A 124 0.44 12.47 -18.08
N PHE A 125 -0.11 13.17 -17.09
CA PHE A 125 -1.27 12.71 -16.35
C PHE A 125 -2.53 12.64 -17.23
N TYR A 126 -2.90 13.75 -17.92
CA TYR A 126 -4.12 13.75 -18.74
C TYR A 126 -3.98 12.93 -20.02
N VAL A 127 -2.77 12.86 -20.61
CA VAL A 127 -2.53 12.06 -21.83
C VAL A 127 -2.80 10.56 -21.59
N LYS A 128 -2.57 10.08 -20.37
CA LYS A 128 -2.86 8.70 -19.96
C LYS A 128 -4.28 8.49 -19.41
N ASP A 129 -5.16 9.50 -19.40
CA ASP A 129 -6.50 9.42 -18.78
C ASP A 129 -6.45 8.94 -17.32
N LEU A 130 -5.42 9.32 -16.55
CA LEU A 130 -5.25 8.87 -15.18
C LEU A 130 -6.28 9.48 -14.22
N ARG A 131 -6.53 8.79 -13.13
CA ARG A 131 -7.34 9.28 -12.01
C ARG A 131 -6.50 9.34 -10.75
N LEU A 132 -6.64 10.43 -10.02
CA LEU A 132 -6.00 10.63 -8.71
C LEU A 132 -7.10 10.71 -7.65
N HIS A 133 -7.03 9.82 -6.67
CA HIS A 133 -7.96 9.75 -5.55
C HIS A 133 -7.21 9.99 -4.24
N GLY A 134 -7.62 11.01 -3.50
CA GLY A 134 -7.25 11.18 -2.11
C GLY A 134 -8.40 10.73 -1.21
N PHE A 135 -8.11 9.98 -0.14
CA PHE A 135 -9.13 9.64 0.84
C PHE A 135 -8.57 9.58 2.26
N ALA A 136 -9.44 9.88 3.21
CA ALA A 136 -9.20 9.61 4.62
C ALA A 136 -10.37 8.75 5.13
N MET A 137 -10.06 7.63 5.79
CA MET A 137 -11.05 6.63 6.18
C MET A 137 -12.18 7.21 7.06
N PHE A 138 -11.90 8.23 7.84
CA PHE A 138 -12.88 8.86 8.73
C PHE A 138 -13.90 9.75 7.98
N ASN A 139 -13.71 10.00 6.69
CA ASN A 139 -14.68 10.70 5.84
C ASN A 139 -15.67 9.74 5.18
N ALA A 140 -15.41 8.43 5.25
CA ALA A 140 -16.33 7.44 4.72
C ALA A 140 -17.63 7.40 5.55
N SER A 141 -18.77 7.29 4.87
CA SER A 141 -20.05 7.14 5.53
C SER A 141 -20.14 5.84 6.34
N SER A 142 -21.08 5.77 7.28
CA SER A 142 -21.30 4.56 8.07
C SER A 142 -21.59 3.33 7.21
N ASP A 143 -22.31 3.52 6.09
CA ASP A 143 -22.64 2.42 5.18
C ASP A 143 -21.41 1.96 4.38
N GLU A 144 -20.57 2.87 3.89
CA GLU A 144 -19.31 2.51 3.24
C GLU A 144 -18.34 1.79 4.20
N GLN A 145 -18.28 2.24 5.46
CA GLN A 145 -17.47 1.57 6.49
C GLN A 145 -18.01 0.18 6.80
N ARG A 146 -19.34 0.01 6.88
CA ARG A 146 -19.97 -1.30 7.11
C ARG A 146 -19.68 -2.26 5.96
N VAL A 147 -19.91 -1.85 4.72
CA VAL A 147 -19.60 -2.65 3.53
C VAL A 147 -18.11 -3.06 3.50
N ALA A 148 -17.23 -2.12 3.82
CA ALA A 148 -15.79 -2.42 3.89
C ALA A 148 -15.46 -3.42 5.02
N ALA A 149 -16.07 -3.28 6.18
CA ALA A 149 -15.86 -4.17 7.33
C ALA A 149 -16.40 -5.58 7.03
N ASP A 150 -17.59 -5.70 6.46
CA ASP A 150 -18.20 -6.99 6.09
C ASP A 150 -17.33 -7.74 5.08
N ALA A 151 -16.81 -7.05 4.07
CA ALA A 151 -15.89 -7.64 3.10
C ALA A 151 -14.59 -8.11 3.75
N ILE A 152 -13.99 -7.34 4.67
CA ILE A 152 -12.77 -7.73 5.39
C ILE A 152 -13.06 -8.94 6.30
N ASN A 153 -14.17 -8.93 7.03
CA ASN A 153 -14.57 -10.03 7.91
C ASN A 153 -14.78 -11.33 7.11
N ALA A 154 -15.41 -11.26 5.95
CA ALA A 154 -15.57 -12.43 5.07
C ALA A 154 -14.22 -13.02 4.65
N LEU A 155 -13.26 -12.19 4.27
CA LEU A 155 -11.91 -12.63 3.91
C LEU A 155 -11.15 -13.21 5.11
N ALA A 156 -11.33 -12.63 6.30
CA ALA A 156 -10.72 -13.14 7.53
C ALA A 156 -11.26 -14.52 7.91
N VAL A 157 -12.57 -14.73 7.79
CA VAL A 157 -13.21 -16.05 8.04
C VAL A 157 -12.73 -17.10 7.05
N GLN A 158 -12.48 -16.71 5.79
CA GLN A 158 -11.95 -17.59 4.75
C GLN A 158 -10.44 -17.85 4.88
N GLY A 159 -9.74 -17.15 5.79
CA GLY A 159 -8.28 -17.22 5.93
C GLY A 159 -7.50 -16.49 4.84
N SER A 160 -8.18 -15.74 3.98
CA SER A 160 -7.56 -15.00 2.87
C SER A 160 -7.01 -13.63 3.31
N TRP A 161 -7.26 -13.22 4.53
CA TRP A 161 -6.72 -12.00 5.14
C TRP A 161 -6.49 -12.21 6.63
N GLN A 162 -5.34 -11.73 7.11
CA GLN A 162 -4.98 -11.76 8.53
C GLN A 162 -4.28 -10.46 8.93
N PRO A 163 -4.59 -9.89 10.12
CA PRO A 163 -3.86 -8.74 10.62
C PRO A 163 -2.40 -9.12 10.89
N GLN A 164 -1.48 -8.37 10.31
CA GLN A 164 -0.05 -8.57 10.52
C GLN A 164 0.37 -7.82 11.78
N ILE A 165 0.68 -8.55 12.85
CA ILE A 165 1.10 -8.00 14.14
C ILE A 165 2.61 -8.09 14.24
N GLY A 166 3.27 -6.94 14.18
CA GLY A 166 4.73 -6.84 14.27
C GLY A 166 5.23 -6.86 15.72
N ARG A 167 4.50 -6.26 16.64
CA ARG A 167 4.85 -6.20 18.08
C ARG A 167 3.61 -6.13 18.96
N THR A 168 3.73 -6.73 20.14
CA THR A 168 2.72 -6.64 21.18
C THR A 168 3.37 -6.09 22.46
N PHE A 169 2.70 -5.16 23.12
CA PHE A 169 3.09 -4.57 24.38
C PHE A 169 1.95 -4.71 25.40
N ALA A 170 2.27 -4.72 26.68
CA ALA A 170 1.27 -4.50 27.71
C ALA A 170 0.75 -3.05 27.63
N LEU A 171 -0.49 -2.81 28.07
CA LEU A 171 -1.07 -1.45 28.07
C LEU A 171 -0.22 -0.46 28.86
N ALA A 172 0.40 -0.90 29.96
CA ALA A 172 1.31 -0.10 30.77
C ALA A 172 2.57 0.35 30.00
N GLU A 173 2.92 -0.32 28.91
CA GLU A 173 4.07 -0.02 28.05
C GLU A 173 3.70 0.85 26.84
N ALA A 174 2.54 1.49 26.83
CA ALA A 174 2.06 2.29 25.71
C ALA A 174 3.07 3.35 25.24
N ALA A 175 3.80 3.98 26.16
CA ALA A 175 4.85 4.94 25.83
C ALA A 175 5.97 4.31 24.97
N ALA A 176 6.42 3.10 25.31
CA ALA A 176 7.43 2.37 24.54
C ALA A 176 6.91 1.95 23.15
N ALA A 177 5.63 1.57 23.08
CA ALA A 177 4.97 1.25 21.82
C ALA A 177 4.90 2.47 20.88
N HIS A 178 4.56 3.65 21.39
CA HIS A 178 4.57 4.91 20.64
C HIS A 178 5.99 5.27 20.20
N GLN A 179 6.98 5.15 21.08
CA GLN A 179 8.37 5.43 20.75
C GLN A 179 8.86 4.53 19.60
N LEU A 180 8.56 3.22 19.65
CA LEU A 180 8.89 2.31 18.56
C LEU A 180 8.23 2.73 17.24
N GLN A 181 6.97 3.17 17.28
CA GLN A 181 6.26 3.65 16.08
C GLN A 181 6.91 4.92 15.52
N GLU A 182 7.31 5.86 16.37
CA GLU A 182 7.99 7.10 15.98
C GLU A 182 9.36 6.80 15.39
N ASP A 183 10.17 5.99 16.05
CA ASP A 183 11.48 5.59 15.58
C ASP A 183 11.42 4.90 14.21
N ASN A 184 10.44 4.03 14.03
CA ASN A 184 10.25 3.35 12.76
C ASN A 184 9.79 4.31 11.64
N THR A 185 8.89 5.24 11.94
CA THR A 185 8.19 6.06 10.93
C THR A 185 8.84 7.43 10.74
N LEU A 186 9.21 8.13 11.84
CA LEU A 186 9.78 9.48 11.79
C LEU A 186 11.30 9.43 11.63
N ASN A 187 11.94 8.54 12.37
CA ASN A 187 13.40 8.42 12.42
C ASN A 187 13.94 7.41 11.39
N GLY A 188 13.07 6.76 10.62
CA GLY A 188 13.44 5.92 9.48
C GLY A 188 14.19 4.64 9.84
N GLN A 189 14.12 4.15 11.10
CA GLN A 189 14.83 2.93 11.51
C GLN A 189 14.37 1.68 10.73
N GLY A 190 13.11 1.65 10.29
CA GLY A 190 12.61 0.58 9.42
C GLY A 190 12.61 -0.82 10.07
N THR A 191 12.59 -0.91 11.39
CA THR A 191 12.66 -2.19 12.12
C THR A 191 11.32 -2.88 12.29
N LEU A 192 10.21 -2.13 12.20
CA LEU A 192 8.86 -2.64 12.37
C LEU A 192 8.26 -3.11 11.03
N ALA A 193 7.57 -4.25 11.05
CA ALA A 193 6.67 -4.71 10.00
C ALA A 193 5.31 -5.06 10.61
N GLY A 194 4.21 -4.62 9.99
CA GLY A 194 2.85 -4.84 10.52
C GLY A 194 2.43 -3.82 11.57
N LYS A 195 1.49 -4.21 12.42
CA LYS A 195 0.86 -3.39 13.45
C LYS A 195 1.48 -3.58 14.84
N ILE A 196 1.44 -2.54 15.65
CA ILE A 196 1.67 -2.63 17.09
C ILE A 196 0.33 -2.84 17.79
N VAL A 197 0.28 -3.79 18.71
CA VAL A 197 -0.91 -4.11 19.52
C VAL A 197 -0.59 -3.90 20.99
N LEU A 198 -1.50 -3.24 21.70
CA LEU A 198 -1.48 -3.14 23.16
C LEU A 198 -2.48 -4.14 23.75
N ARG A 199 -2.06 -4.89 24.77
CA ARG A 199 -2.93 -5.80 25.53
C ARG A 199 -3.22 -5.20 26.90
N PRO A 200 -4.50 -5.18 27.33
CA PRO A 200 -4.88 -4.81 28.69
C PRO A 200 -4.21 -5.67 29.75
#